data_38c95fdc4378761d3cd2d1bb55ffbc85
#
_entry.id   38c95fdc4378761d3cd2d1bb55ffbc85
#
_cell.length_a   1.000
_cell.length_b   1.000
_cell.length_c   1.000
_cell.angle_alpha   90.00
_cell.angle_beta   90.00
_cell.angle_gamma   90.00
#
_symmetry.space_group_name_H-M   'P 1'
#
loop_
_entity.id
_entity.type
_entity.pdbx_description
1 polymer ?
#
loop_
_entity_poly.entity_id
_entity_poly.type
_entity_poly.pdbx_seq_one_letter_code
_entity_poly.pdbx_strand_id
1 'polypeptide(L)'
;MRKLAYLFVILFITSCGGGGGDDGGGSPPPPPPPTPPSAANLTAPANNKVCETGTSISDSQSNVTFSWAASANTSTYDLKITNLNTNQITNKTGLTSTNTSVALSKGAPYSWQITSKNTQTTQTASSNTWKFYLAGETGETSYAPFPADLKSPSSGSTVERDSDGKVKLTWEGSDPDTSSGLKYTVYLDKTDGKQDPSDDHKDLNASELTVAVDAGTVYYWRVKTTDGTNVSYSIVYSFRTE
;
A
#
# COMPACT_ATOMS: atom_id res chain seq x y z
N MET A 1 7.47 44.00 -38.20
CA MET A 1 7.87 45.40 -38.25
C MET A 1 7.89 45.97 -36.85
N ARG A 2 8.99 46.61 -36.48
CA ARG A 2 9.29 47.40 -35.29
C ARG A 2 9.45 46.63 -33.97
N LYS A 3 10.73 46.27 -33.69
CA LYS A 3 11.30 45.99 -32.40
C LYS A 3 11.45 47.29 -31.61
N LEU A 4 10.97 47.35 -30.37
CA LEU A 4 11.23 48.46 -29.45
C LEU A 4 12.19 47.97 -28.39
N ALA A 5 13.45 48.43 -28.46
CA ALA A 5 14.47 48.18 -27.43
C ALA A 5 14.36 49.26 -26.35
N TYR A 6 14.17 48.87 -25.09
CA TYR A 6 14.30 49.80 -23.96
C TYR A 6 15.72 49.70 -23.39
N LEU A 7 16.44 50.81 -23.55
CA LEU A 7 17.75 51.04 -22.98
C LEU A 7 17.57 51.54 -21.53
N PHE A 8 17.99 50.73 -20.55
CA PHE A 8 18.04 51.15 -19.16
C PHE A 8 19.41 51.81 -18.89
N VAL A 9 19.39 53.13 -18.66
CA VAL A 9 20.55 53.92 -18.19
C VAL A 9 20.68 53.73 -16.71
N ILE A 10 21.78 53.10 -16.26
CA ILE A 10 22.13 52.99 -14.86
C ILE A 10 22.95 54.24 -14.46
N LEU A 11 22.39 55.05 -13.58
CA LEU A 11 23.05 56.21 -13.03
C LEU A 11 23.82 55.78 -11.77
N PHE A 12 25.16 55.78 -11.82
CA PHE A 12 25.99 55.59 -10.65
C PHE A 12 26.06 56.90 -9.84
N ILE A 13 25.54 56.91 -8.65
CA ILE A 13 25.79 57.98 -7.68
C ILE A 13 26.80 57.45 -6.65
N THR A 14 28.04 57.90 -6.75
CA THR A 14 29.05 57.73 -5.70
C THR A 14 28.78 58.73 -4.62
N SER A 15 28.26 58.26 -3.45
CA SER A 15 28.30 59.07 -2.22
C SER A 15 29.30 58.45 -1.24
N CYS A 16 30.39 59.15 -1.09
CA CYS A 16 31.36 58.90 -0.02
C CYS A 16 30.92 59.72 1.20
N GLY A 17 30.70 59.07 2.33
CA GLY A 17 30.36 59.72 3.59
C GLY A 17 30.53 58.75 4.77
N GLY A 18 31.48 59.02 5.63
CA GLY A 18 32.11 58.23 6.64
C GLY A 18 31.30 57.75 7.84
N GLY A 19 31.87 56.77 8.50
CA GLY A 19 31.94 56.58 9.96
C GLY A 19 30.68 56.12 10.65
N GLY A 20 30.68 54.88 11.13
CA GLY A 20 29.75 54.35 12.11
C GLY A 20 29.74 52.84 12.06
N GLY A 21 30.49 52.19 12.96
CA GLY A 21 30.38 50.74 13.10
C GLY A 21 29.00 50.41 13.64
N ASP A 22 28.26 49.68 12.82
CA ASP A 22 27.12 48.92 13.27
C ASP A 22 27.46 47.45 12.89
N ASP A 23 27.82 46.69 13.94
CA ASP A 23 27.89 45.27 13.89
C ASP A 23 26.49 44.74 13.58
N GLY A 24 26.12 44.79 12.32
CA GLY A 24 24.94 44.13 11.79
C GLY A 24 25.10 42.62 11.91
N GLY A 25 24.87 42.09 13.11
CA GLY A 25 24.72 40.70 13.37
C GLY A 25 23.52 40.16 12.55
N GLY A 26 23.74 39.84 11.30
CA GLY A 26 22.78 39.12 10.50
C GLY A 26 22.45 37.81 11.19
N SER A 27 21.21 37.67 11.62
CA SER A 27 20.75 36.39 12.17
C SER A 27 21.17 35.29 11.21
N PRO A 28 21.76 34.18 11.70
CA PRO A 28 22.14 33.05 10.84
C PRO A 28 20.89 32.60 10.06
N PRO A 29 21.03 32.14 8.81
CA PRO A 29 19.89 31.65 8.03
C PRO A 29 19.19 30.54 8.83
N PRO A 30 17.87 30.45 8.77
CA PRO A 30 17.15 29.39 9.46
C PRO A 30 17.68 28.02 9.02
N PRO A 31 17.79 27.06 9.94
CA PRO A 31 18.25 25.71 9.58
C PRO A 31 17.35 25.12 8.48
N PRO A 32 17.91 24.33 7.56
CA PRO A 32 17.12 23.68 6.52
C PRO A 32 16.04 22.81 7.15
N PRO A 33 14.87 22.68 6.52
CA PRO A 33 13.79 21.85 7.03
C PRO A 33 14.24 20.39 7.16
N PRO A 34 13.74 19.66 8.18
CA PRO A 34 14.09 18.25 8.38
C PRO A 34 13.79 17.42 7.14
N THR A 35 14.72 16.54 6.77
CA THR A 35 14.53 15.63 5.64
C THR A 35 13.62 14.47 6.06
N PRO A 36 12.53 14.17 5.31
CA PRO A 36 11.66 13.04 5.60
C PRO A 36 12.38 11.69 5.55
N PRO A 37 11.87 10.66 6.24
CA PRO A 37 12.39 9.31 6.11
C PRO A 37 12.11 8.74 4.71
N SER A 38 12.94 7.79 4.27
CA SER A 38 12.70 6.99 3.09
C SER A 38 11.94 5.70 3.43
N ALA A 39 11.22 5.15 2.46
CA ALA A 39 10.57 3.83 2.61
C ALA A 39 11.62 2.73 2.79
N ALA A 40 11.34 1.79 3.68
CA ALA A 40 12.20 0.62 3.88
C ALA A 40 12.02 -0.40 2.74
N ASN A 41 13.11 -1.08 2.35
CA ASN A 41 13.04 -2.22 1.46
C ASN A 41 12.87 -3.50 2.28
N LEU A 42 11.79 -4.22 2.05
CA LEU A 42 11.47 -5.46 2.74
C LEU A 42 12.42 -6.59 2.26
N THR A 43 12.75 -7.54 3.15
CA THR A 43 13.64 -8.66 2.80
C THR A 43 13.08 -10.03 3.18
N ALA A 44 12.44 -10.18 4.33
CA ALA A 44 11.85 -11.44 4.76
C ALA A 44 10.63 -11.21 5.69
N PRO A 45 9.59 -12.05 5.61
CA PRO A 45 9.32 -13.07 4.59
C PRO A 45 9.22 -12.47 3.18
N ALA A 46 9.69 -13.19 2.16
CA ALA A 46 9.65 -12.71 0.77
C ALA A 46 8.20 -12.54 0.28
N ASN A 47 8.01 -11.63 -0.67
CA ASN A 47 6.68 -11.40 -1.25
C ASN A 47 6.18 -12.67 -1.97
N ASN A 48 4.93 -13.02 -1.75
CA ASN A 48 4.25 -14.21 -2.26
C ASN A 48 4.97 -15.52 -1.89
N LYS A 49 5.73 -15.51 -0.76
CA LYS A 49 6.37 -16.74 -0.28
C LYS A 49 5.32 -17.74 0.18
N VAL A 50 5.41 -18.93 -0.37
CA VAL A 50 4.67 -20.10 0.07
C VAL A 50 5.43 -20.83 1.18
N CYS A 51 4.72 -21.48 2.08
CA CYS A 51 5.30 -22.33 3.11
C CYS A 51 6.37 -21.63 3.96
N GLU A 52 6.11 -20.36 4.38
CA GLU A 52 6.90 -19.81 5.48
C GLU A 52 6.58 -20.63 6.71
N THR A 53 7.59 -21.25 7.31
CA THR A 53 7.37 -22.10 8.50
C THR A 53 7.61 -21.36 9.80
N GLY A 54 8.51 -20.38 9.78
CA GLY A 54 8.99 -19.74 11.00
C GLY A 54 9.60 -20.74 11.97
N THR A 55 9.68 -20.37 13.25
CA THR A 55 10.04 -21.27 14.34
C THR A 55 8.78 -21.68 15.09
N SER A 56 8.43 -22.96 15.05
CA SER A 56 7.23 -23.47 15.73
C SER A 56 7.28 -23.20 17.24
N ILE A 57 6.19 -22.66 17.78
CA ILE A 57 6.00 -22.42 19.22
C ILE A 57 4.99 -23.43 19.78
N SER A 58 3.98 -23.75 18.98
CA SER A 58 2.93 -24.72 19.30
C SER A 58 2.39 -25.34 18.00
N ASP A 59 1.45 -26.25 18.10
CA ASP A 59 0.77 -26.83 16.94
C ASP A 59 0.06 -25.75 16.10
N SER A 60 -0.45 -24.70 16.74
CA SER A 60 -1.23 -23.63 16.10
C SER A 60 -0.45 -22.32 15.85
N GLN A 61 0.80 -22.19 16.33
CA GLN A 61 1.55 -20.93 16.23
C GLN A 61 3.02 -21.14 15.86
N SER A 62 3.56 -20.18 15.11
CA SER A 62 5.00 -20.05 14.81
C SER A 62 5.47 -18.61 15.02
N ASN A 63 6.72 -18.45 15.45
CA ASN A 63 7.43 -17.17 15.38
C ASN A 63 7.94 -16.94 13.96
N VAL A 64 7.49 -15.87 13.33
CA VAL A 64 7.96 -15.42 12.02
C VAL A 64 8.89 -14.23 12.21
N THR A 65 10.06 -14.27 11.60
CA THR A 65 11.00 -13.16 11.63
C THR A 65 10.78 -12.26 10.43
N PHE A 66 10.45 -11.00 10.70
CA PHE A 66 10.32 -9.94 9.70
C PHE A 66 11.63 -9.18 9.62
N SER A 67 12.12 -8.94 8.41
CA SER A 67 13.39 -8.24 8.17
C SER A 67 13.26 -7.27 7.01
N TRP A 68 13.97 -6.15 7.11
CA TRP A 68 14.01 -5.11 6.10
C TRP A 68 15.38 -4.42 6.09
N ALA A 69 15.71 -3.72 5.02
CA ALA A 69 16.91 -2.91 4.96
C ALA A 69 16.68 -1.57 5.66
N ALA A 70 17.73 -1.07 6.32
CA ALA A 70 17.71 0.27 6.88
C ALA A 70 17.40 1.31 5.81
N SER A 71 16.55 2.28 6.13
CA SER A 71 16.18 3.37 5.22
C SER A 71 16.76 4.71 5.69
N ALA A 72 17.04 5.59 4.73
CA ALA A 72 17.65 6.89 5.00
C ALA A 72 16.74 7.76 5.87
N ASN A 73 17.33 8.60 6.71
CA ASN A 73 16.66 9.56 7.59
C ASN A 73 15.60 8.93 8.50
N THR A 74 15.81 7.67 8.92
CA THR A 74 14.85 6.91 9.72
C THR A 74 15.42 6.68 11.12
N SER A 75 14.63 7.00 12.13
CA SER A 75 14.97 6.76 13.55
C SER A 75 14.31 5.49 14.08
N THR A 76 13.08 5.22 13.65
CA THR A 76 12.30 4.06 14.10
C THR A 76 11.40 3.52 13.00
N TYR A 77 10.99 2.27 13.17
CA TYR A 77 10.09 1.57 12.27
C TYR A 77 8.85 1.08 13.00
N ASP A 78 7.71 1.11 12.32
CA ASP A 78 6.50 0.41 12.75
C ASP A 78 6.23 -0.72 11.77
N LEU A 79 6.09 -1.94 12.28
CA LEU A 79 5.67 -3.12 11.54
C LEU A 79 4.15 -3.30 11.73
N LYS A 80 3.44 -3.39 10.62
CA LYS A 80 2.03 -3.79 10.57
C LYS A 80 1.93 -5.14 9.88
N ILE A 81 1.25 -6.09 10.52
CA ILE A 81 0.93 -7.41 9.97
C ILE A 81 -0.58 -7.57 9.98
N THR A 82 -1.14 -8.07 8.89
CA THR A 82 -2.58 -8.34 8.78
C THR A 82 -2.80 -9.80 8.42
N ASN A 83 -3.57 -10.53 9.20
CA ASN A 83 -4.09 -11.83 8.81
C ASN A 83 -5.18 -11.62 7.77
N LEU A 84 -4.98 -12.16 6.55
CA LEU A 84 -5.86 -11.89 5.42
C LEU A 84 -7.17 -12.69 5.45
N ASN A 85 -7.27 -13.73 6.28
CA ASN A 85 -8.52 -14.46 6.48
C ASN A 85 -9.46 -13.75 7.47
N THR A 86 -8.88 -13.17 8.54
CA THR A 86 -9.66 -12.60 9.65
C THR A 86 -9.65 -11.07 9.68
N ASN A 87 -8.77 -10.44 8.88
CA ASN A 87 -8.46 -9.01 8.90
C ASN A 87 -7.91 -8.50 10.26
N GLN A 88 -7.46 -9.42 11.12
CA GLN A 88 -6.83 -9.06 12.38
C GLN A 88 -5.47 -8.42 12.13
N ILE A 89 -5.22 -7.28 12.79
CA ILE A 89 -3.98 -6.52 12.65
C ILE A 89 -3.12 -6.72 13.91
N THR A 90 -1.84 -7.03 13.71
CA THR A 90 -0.80 -7.02 14.73
C THR A 90 0.20 -5.92 14.41
N ASN A 91 0.43 -5.02 15.36
CA ASN A 91 1.38 -3.92 15.21
C ASN A 91 2.56 -4.09 16.19
N LYS A 92 3.77 -3.77 15.73
CA LYS A 92 4.96 -3.55 16.54
C LYS A 92 5.49 -2.16 16.19
N THR A 93 5.54 -1.26 17.16
CA THR A 93 5.88 0.16 16.94
C THR A 93 7.18 0.55 17.61
N GLY A 94 7.83 1.59 17.09
CA GLY A 94 9.04 2.15 17.69
C GLY A 94 10.27 1.24 17.61
N LEU A 95 10.33 0.35 16.64
CA LEU A 95 11.46 -0.55 16.44
C LEU A 95 12.70 0.23 15.98
N THR A 96 13.83 0.02 16.66
CA THR A 96 15.12 0.61 16.29
C THR A 96 16.00 -0.38 15.50
N SER A 97 15.65 -1.66 15.52
CA SER A 97 16.28 -2.71 14.72
C SER A 97 15.58 -2.88 13.39
N THR A 98 16.28 -3.47 12.42
CA THR A 98 15.73 -3.78 11.09
C THR A 98 15.16 -5.19 10.99
N ASN A 99 14.90 -5.81 12.11
CA ASN A 99 14.20 -7.11 12.20
C ASN A 99 13.44 -7.24 13.53
N THR A 100 12.44 -8.11 13.53
CA THR A 100 11.70 -8.50 14.74
C THR A 100 10.98 -9.81 14.48
N SER A 101 10.76 -10.61 15.54
CA SER A 101 9.97 -11.84 15.45
C SER A 101 8.61 -11.66 16.09
N VAL A 102 7.58 -12.23 15.47
CA VAL A 102 6.18 -12.13 15.91
C VAL A 102 5.54 -13.51 15.87
N ALA A 103 4.88 -13.90 16.95
CA ALA A 103 4.07 -15.11 17.01
C ALA A 103 2.79 -14.93 16.17
N LEU A 104 2.56 -15.81 15.19
CA LEU A 104 1.42 -15.80 14.31
C LEU A 104 0.76 -17.18 14.25
N SER A 105 -0.54 -17.22 13.96
CA SER A 105 -1.27 -18.47 13.75
C SER A 105 -0.85 -19.13 12.45
N LYS A 106 -0.59 -20.43 12.47
CA LYS A 106 -0.28 -21.25 11.30
C LYS A 106 -1.50 -21.41 10.39
N GLY A 107 -1.29 -21.84 9.13
CA GLY A 107 -2.33 -22.15 8.17
C GLY A 107 -3.09 -20.91 7.68
N ALA A 108 -2.42 -19.76 7.58
CA ALA A 108 -3.08 -18.51 7.18
C ALA A 108 -2.19 -17.63 6.30
N PRO A 109 -2.78 -16.90 5.35
CA PRO A 109 -2.11 -15.86 4.59
C PRO A 109 -2.01 -14.58 5.41
N TYR A 110 -0.86 -13.91 5.27
CA TYR A 110 -0.56 -12.65 5.92
C TYR A 110 -0.07 -11.62 4.91
N SER A 111 -0.38 -10.36 5.18
CA SER A 111 0.32 -9.23 4.56
C SER A 111 1.09 -8.46 5.62
N TRP A 112 2.19 -7.81 5.20
CA TRP A 112 2.98 -6.99 6.10
C TRP A 112 3.61 -5.79 5.41
N GLN A 113 3.86 -4.75 6.20
CA GLN A 113 4.38 -3.47 5.74
C GLN A 113 5.19 -2.82 6.85
N ILE A 114 6.22 -2.06 6.48
CA ILE A 114 7.00 -1.21 7.37
C ILE A 114 6.69 0.26 7.11
N THR A 115 6.47 1.02 8.18
CA THR A 115 6.42 2.48 8.16
C THR A 115 7.67 3.03 8.83
N SER A 116 8.49 3.77 8.07
CA SER A 116 9.68 4.47 8.54
C SER A 116 9.30 5.81 9.15
N LYS A 117 9.89 6.15 10.30
CA LYS A 117 9.63 7.37 11.07
C LYS A 117 10.91 8.09 11.44
N ASN A 118 10.81 9.40 11.57
CA ASN A 118 11.89 10.28 12.01
C ASN A 118 11.41 11.15 13.17
N THR A 119 12.27 11.36 14.17
CA THR A 119 11.94 12.21 15.33
C THR A 119 11.93 13.71 15.02
N GLN A 120 12.50 14.12 13.88
CA GLN A 120 12.61 15.51 13.46
C GLN A 120 11.46 16.01 12.59
N THR A 121 10.58 15.11 12.13
CA THR A 121 9.44 15.43 11.27
C THR A 121 8.26 14.50 11.57
N THR A 122 7.05 14.95 11.29
CA THR A 122 5.83 14.14 11.37
C THR A 122 5.58 13.32 10.10
N GLN A 123 6.36 13.57 9.05
CA GLN A 123 6.25 12.81 7.80
C GLN A 123 6.76 11.38 8.01
N THR A 124 6.11 10.44 7.37
CA THR A 124 6.45 9.01 7.40
C THR A 124 6.58 8.47 5.98
N ALA A 125 7.26 7.34 5.81
CA ALA A 125 7.33 6.65 4.54
C ALA A 125 7.00 5.17 4.73
N SER A 126 6.07 4.66 3.93
CA SER A 126 5.65 3.26 3.98
C SER A 126 6.32 2.46 2.86
N SER A 127 6.74 1.25 3.19
CA SER A 127 7.20 0.26 2.21
C SER A 127 6.06 -0.21 1.31
N ASN A 128 6.37 -0.98 0.28
CA ASN A 128 5.38 -1.85 -0.35
C ASN A 128 4.78 -2.80 0.68
N THR A 129 3.57 -3.31 0.40
CA THR A 129 2.96 -4.39 1.18
C THR A 129 3.35 -5.72 0.56
N TRP A 130 3.97 -6.60 1.35
CA TRP A 130 4.29 -7.96 0.94
C TRP A 130 3.34 -8.96 1.58
N LYS A 131 3.18 -10.12 0.95
CA LYS A 131 2.33 -11.22 1.40
C LYS A 131 3.13 -12.50 1.53
N PHE A 132 2.70 -13.38 2.42
CA PHE A 132 3.21 -14.73 2.55
C PHE A 132 2.14 -15.63 3.15
N TYR A 133 2.29 -16.95 2.96
CA TYR A 133 1.48 -17.95 3.62
C TYR A 133 2.29 -18.63 4.74
N LEU A 134 1.81 -18.54 5.98
CA LEU A 134 2.42 -19.25 7.10
C LEU A 134 1.88 -20.70 7.10
N ALA A 135 2.78 -21.65 6.85
CA ALA A 135 2.43 -23.06 6.73
C ALA A 135 1.61 -23.56 7.92
N GLY A 136 0.62 -24.40 7.65
CA GLY A 136 -0.18 -25.13 8.62
C GLY A 136 0.55 -26.35 9.18
N GLU A 137 -0.21 -27.41 9.38
CA GLU A 137 0.36 -28.71 9.76
C GLU A 137 1.08 -29.36 8.57
N THR A 138 2.01 -30.26 8.87
CA THR A 138 2.75 -31.01 7.84
C THR A 138 1.77 -31.92 7.07
N GLY A 139 1.64 -31.68 5.76
CA GLY A 139 0.79 -32.49 4.87
C GLY A 139 -0.23 -31.69 4.04
N GLU A 140 -0.38 -30.37 4.25
CA GLU A 140 -1.13 -29.52 3.33
C GLU A 140 -0.42 -29.51 1.96
N THR A 141 -1.15 -29.89 0.91
CA THR A 141 -0.66 -29.94 -0.47
C THR A 141 -1.27 -28.88 -1.36
N SER A 142 -2.25 -28.12 -0.84
CA SER A 142 -2.94 -27.05 -1.57
C SER A 142 -3.33 -25.94 -0.60
N TYR A 143 -3.00 -24.71 -0.95
CA TYR A 143 -3.29 -23.52 -0.19
C TYR A 143 -4.33 -22.66 -0.88
N ALA A 144 -5.10 -21.90 -0.11
CA ALA A 144 -6.04 -20.95 -0.71
C ALA A 144 -5.29 -19.82 -1.42
N PRO A 145 -5.81 -19.32 -2.55
CA PRO A 145 -5.29 -18.11 -3.17
C PRO A 145 -5.18 -16.95 -2.18
N PHE A 146 -4.19 -16.08 -2.36
CA PHE A 146 -4.19 -14.83 -1.62
C PHE A 146 -5.43 -13.99 -1.99
N PRO A 147 -6.06 -13.31 -1.01
CA PRO A 147 -7.08 -12.32 -1.34
C PRO A 147 -6.57 -11.34 -2.41
N ALA A 148 -7.37 -11.11 -3.44
CA ALA A 148 -7.00 -10.25 -4.55
C ALA A 148 -6.67 -8.82 -4.07
N ASP A 149 -5.63 -8.22 -4.64
CA ASP A 149 -5.31 -6.81 -4.47
C ASP A 149 -6.16 -5.96 -5.40
N LEU A 150 -7.13 -5.25 -4.85
CA LEU A 150 -7.96 -4.33 -5.63
C LEU A 150 -7.12 -3.11 -6.04
N LYS A 151 -7.09 -2.81 -7.34
CA LYS A 151 -6.25 -1.74 -7.90
C LYS A 151 -7.06 -0.49 -8.26
N SER A 152 -8.15 -0.65 -8.98
CA SER A 152 -9.00 0.46 -9.42
C SER A 152 -10.46 0.02 -9.47
N PRO A 153 -11.39 0.89 -9.04
CA PRO A 153 -11.20 2.14 -8.31
C PRO A 153 -10.61 1.96 -6.92
N SER A 154 -9.80 2.94 -6.46
CA SER A 154 -9.27 2.95 -5.09
C SER A 154 -10.40 3.18 -4.08
N SER A 155 -10.25 2.61 -2.88
CA SER A 155 -11.27 2.77 -1.84
C SER A 155 -11.48 4.23 -1.46
N GLY A 156 -12.75 4.66 -1.44
CA GLY A 156 -13.16 6.03 -1.13
C GLY A 156 -12.97 7.04 -2.27
N SER A 157 -12.54 6.61 -3.47
CA SER A 157 -12.37 7.51 -4.61
C SER A 157 -13.69 7.91 -5.25
N THR A 158 -13.70 9.07 -5.92
CA THR A 158 -14.71 9.48 -6.90
C THR A 158 -14.15 9.21 -8.30
N VAL A 159 -14.93 8.58 -9.16
CA VAL A 159 -14.52 8.18 -10.50
C VAL A 159 -15.51 8.65 -11.56
N GLU A 160 -14.98 9.11 -12.69
CA GLU A 160 -15.78 9.39 -13.88
C GLU A 160 -16.21 8.07 -14.54
N ARG A 161 -17.43 8.07 -15.08
CA ARG A 161 -17.92 7.02 -15.96
C ARG A 161 -17.46 7.28 -17.38
N ASP A 162 -17.22 6.24 -18.16
CA ASP A 162 -16.99 6.39 -19.59
C ASP A 162 -18.25 6.89 -20.34
N SER A 163 -18.14 7.11 -21.66
CA SER A 163 -19.24 7.58 -22.51
C SER A 163 -20.47 6.66 -22.51
N ASP A 164 -20.28 5.39 -22.16
CA ASP A 164 -21.33 4.37 -22.07
C ASP A 164 -21.89 4.22 -20.64
N GLY A 165 -21.46 5.06 -19.70
CA GLY A 165 -21.88 5.01 -18.30
C GLY A 165 -21.25 3.89 -17.51
N LYS A 166 -20.05 3.43 -17.90
CA LYS A 166 -19.36 2.29 -17.28
C LYS A 166 -18.12 2.72 -16.51
N VAL A 167 -17.70 1.84 -15.59
CA VAL A 167 -16.43 1.94 -14.84
C VAL A 167 -15.67 0.63 -14.98
N LYS A 168 -14.35 0.72 -15.14
CA LYS A 168 -13.47 -0.44 -15.20
C LYS A 168 -12.94 -0.76 -13.80
N LEU A 169 -13.21 -1.97 -13.32
CA LEU A 169 -12.66 -2.55 -12.11
C LEU A 169 -11.40 -3.35 -12.47
N THR A 170 -10.32 -3.21 -11.68
CA THR A 170 -9.09 -3.97 -11.88
C THR A 170 -8.53 -4.47 -10.56
N TRP A 171 -7.94 -5.66 -10.58
CA TRP A 171 -7.33 -6.30 -9.42
C TRP A 171 -6.13 -7.15 -9.83
N GLU A 172 -5.41 -7.66 -8.86
CA GLU A 172 -4.32 -8.61 -9.06
C GLU A 172 -4.54 -9.80 -8.12
N GLY A 173 -4.68 -10.98 -8.70
CA GLY A 173 -4.73 -12.23 -7.96
C GLY A 173 -3.36 -12.88 -7.90
N SER A 174 -3.12 -13.60 -6.83
CA SER A 174 -1.93 -14.45 -6.68
C SER A 174 -2.27 -15.67 -5.85
N ASP A 175 -1.52 -16.74 -6.06
CA ASP A 175 -1.73 -18.00 -5.39
C ASP A 175 -0.39 -18.54 -4.90
N PRO A 176 -0.33 -19.15 -3.68
CA PRO A 176 0.91 -19.66 -3.14
C PRO A 176 1.52 -20.83 -3.91
N ASP A 177 0.70 -21.71 -4.47
CA ASP A 177 1.12 -22.97 -5.05
C ASP A 177 0.76 -23.13 -6.55
N THR A 178 0.05 -22.16 -7.13
CA THR A 178 -0.21 -22.12 -8.57
C THR A 178 0.07 -20.74 -9.17
N SER A 179 0.64 -20.71 -10.37
CA SER A 179 0.94 -19.47 -11.10
C SER A 179 -0.11 -19.14 -12.18
N SER A 180 -1.11 -20.00 -12.39
CA SER A 180 -2.10 -19.84 -13.45
C SER A 180 -3.41 -20.52 -13.09
N GLY A 181 -4.48 -20.20 -13.85
CA GLY A 181 -5.78 -20.85 -13.70
C GLY A 181 -6.66 -20.29 -12.60
N LEU A 182 -6.29 -19.18 -11.99
CA LEU A 182 -7.17 -18.48 -11.06
C LEU A 182 -8.42 -17.99 -11.77
N LYS A 183 -9.55 -18.12 -11.09
CA LYS A 183 -10.84 -17.56 -11.50
C LYS A 183 -11.33 -16.57 -10.47
N TYR A 184 -12.10 -15.60 -10.95
CA TYR A 184 -12.57 -14.51 -10.13
C TYR A 184 -14.08 -14.35 -10.21
N THR A 185 -14.68 -13.94 -9.10
CA THR A 185 -16.06 -13.47 -9.06
C THR A 185 -16.08 -12.07 -8.43
N VAL A 186 -16.64 -11.11 -9.14
CA VAL A 186 -16.74 -9.73 -8.67
C VAL A 186 -18.10 -9.51 -8.02
N TYR A 187 -18.08 -9.17 -6.76
CA TYR A 187 -19.25 -8.67 -6.02
C TYR A 187 -19.26 -7.15 -6.15
N LEU A 188 -20.32 -6.61 -6.68
CA LEU A 188 -20.53 -5.15 -6.83
C LEU A 188 -21.98 -4.83 -6.53
N ASP A 189 -22.21 -4.00 -5.54
CA ASP A 189 -23.55 -3.56 -5.15
C ASP A 189 -23.52 -2.18 -4.46
N LYS A 190 -24.70 -1.67 -4.10
CA LYS A 190 -24.88 -0.37 -3.45
C LYS A 190 -25.03 -0.48 -1.92
N THR A 191 -24.85 -1.67 -1.37
CA THR A 191 -25.14 -1.97 0.04
C THR A 191 -23.88 -2.21 0.86
N ASP A 192 -23.12 -3.27 0.51
CA ASP A 192 -21.98 -3.71 1.33
C ASP A 192 -20.89 -4.48 0.55
N GLY A 193 -21.03 -4.66 -0.78
CA GLY A 193 -20.11 -5.44 -1.61
C GLY A 193 -20.17 -6.95 -1.38
N LYS A 194 -21.31 -7.46 -0.87
CA LYS A 194 -21.47 -8.88 -0.51
C LYS A 194 -22.76 -9.49 -1.06
N GLN A 195 -23.58 -8.71 -1.74
CA GLN A 195 -24.80 -9.21 -2.36
C GLN A 195 -24.45 -10.14 -3.52
N ASP A 196 -25.34 -11.08 -3.83
CA ASP A 196 -25.12 -12.06 -4.90
C ASP A 196 -24.78 -11.36 -6.22
N PRO A 197 -23.63 -11.71 -6.84
CA PRO A 197 -23.21 -11.12 -8.10
C PRO A 197 -24.05 -11.69 -9.26
N SER A 198 -24.23 -10.88 -10.30
CA SER A 198 -24.80 -11.32 -11.58
C SER A 198 -23.91 -12.39 -12.24
N ASP A 199 -24.48 -13.17 -13.13
CA ASP A 199 -23.76 -14.32 -13.71
C ASP A 199 -22.58 -13.89 -14.60
N ASP A 200 -22.65 -12.74 -15.24
CA ASP A 200 -21.58 -12.13 -16.02
C ASP A 200 -20.39 -11.62 -15.17
N HIS A 201 -20.54 -11.56 -13.85
CA HIS A 201 -19.47 -11.23 -12.90
C HIS A 201 -18.79 -12.48 -12.29
N LYS A 202 -19.20 -13.70 -12.70
CA LYS A 202 -18.70 -14.97 -12.14
C LYS A 202 -17.70 -15.65 -13.07
N ASP A 203 -16.84 -16.46 -12.50
CA ASP A 203 -15.87 -17.33 -13.18
C ASP A 203 -14.97 -16.65 -14.23
N LEU A 204 -14.66 -15.38 -13.99
CA LEU A 204 -13.81 -14.56 -14.84
C LEU A 204 -12.37 -15.11 -14.87
N ASN A 205 -11.74 -15.14 -16.04
CA ASN A 205 -10.31 -15.46 -16.18
C ASN A 205 -9.42 -14.20 -16.19
N ALA A 206 -10.00 -13.03 -16.52
CA ALA A 206 -9.29 -11.76 -16.54
C ALA A 206 -9.29 -11.12 -15.16
N SER A 207 -8.25 -10.36 -14.87
CA SER A 207 -8.14 -9.55 -13.63
C SER A 207 -8.75 -8.16 -13.81
N GLU A 208 -9.77 -8.03 -14.63
CA GLU A 208 -10.50 -6.81 -14.89
C GLU A 208 -11.94 -7.08 -15.30
N LEU A 209 -12.83 -6.14 -15.03
CA LEU A 209 -14.24 -6.16 -15.44
C LEU A 209 -14.73 -4.74 -15.65
N THR A 210 -15.41 -4.50 -16.78
CA THR A 210 -16.09 -3.22 -17.03
C THR A 210 -17.57 -3.36 -16.74
N VAL A 211 -18.11 -2.53 -15.86
CA VAL A 211 -19.48 -2.63 -15.33
C VAL A 211 -20.24 -1.34 -15.57
N ALA A 212 -21.53 -1.44 -15.90
CA ALA A 212 -22.45 -0.31 -15.98
C ALA A 212 -22.81 0.15 -14.56
N VAL A 213 -22.77 1.45 -14.32
CA VAL A 213 -23.03 2.05 -13.01
C VAL A 213 -23.85 3.34 -13.15
N ASP A 214 -24.69 3.65 -12.17
CA ASP A 214 -25.46 4.89 -12.14
C ASP A 214 -24.58 6.09 -11.76
N ALA A 215 -24.96 7.28 -12.20
CA ALA A 215 -24.32 8.53 -11.82
C ALA A 215 -24.55 8.86 -10.34
N GLY A 216 -23.60 9.57 -9.72
CA GLY A 216 -23.74 10.12 -8.37
C GLY A 216 -23.92 9.07 -7.27
N THR A 217 -23.60 7.80 -7.55
CA THR A 217 -23.95 6.65 -6.71
C THR A 217 -22.70 6.07 -6.04
N VAL A 218 -22.84 5.61 -4.79
CA VAL A 218 -21.78 4.88 -4.07
C VAL A 218 -21.96 3.39 -4.33
N TYR A 219 -20.87 2.75 -4.72
CA TYR A 219 -20.76 1.31 -4.91
C TYR A 219 -19.77 0.72 -3.96
N TYR A 220 -20.02 -0.52 -3.53
CA TYR A 220 -19.13 -1.38 -2.75
C TYR A 220 -18.74 -2.58 -3.58
N TRP A 221 -17.47 -2.97 -3.55
CA TRP A 221 -17.03 -4.10 -4.35
C TRP A 221 -15.90 -4.88 -3.69
N ARG A 222 -15.86 -6.17 -3.98
CA ARG A 222 -14.79 -7.09 -3.61
C ARG A 222 -14.66 -8.18 -4.67
N VAL A 223 -13.55 -8.92 -4.59
CA VAL A 223 -13.26 -10.06 -5.49
C VAL A 223 -13.12 -11.33 -4.66
N LYS A 224 -13.84 -12.38 -5.06
CA LYS A 224 -13.56 -13.76 -4.69
C LYS A 224 -12.55 -14.31 -5.69
N THR A 225 -11.49 -14.95 -5.21
CA THR A 225 -10.48 -15.65 -6.00
C THR A 225 -10.59 -17.14 -5.70
N THR A 226 -10.49 -18.00 -6.71
CA THR A 226 -10.45 -19.46 -6.56
C THR A 226 -9.41 -20.09 -7.48
N ASP A 227 -8.74 -21.12 -6.99
CA ASP A 227 -7.85 -22.04 -7.74
C ASP A 227 -8.60 -23.28 -8.29
N GLY A 228 -9.92 -23.35 -8.04
CA GLY A 228 -10.77 -24.50 -8.35
C GLY A 228 -11.02 -25.42 -7.15
N THR A 229 -10.19 -25.37 -6.11
CA THR A 229 -10.31 -26.17 -4.87
C THR A 229 -10.63 -25.26 -3.68
N ASN A 230 -9.86 -24.21 -3.55
CA ASN A 230 -9.93 -23.27 -2.45
C ASN A 230 -10.43 -21.90 -2.90
N VAL A 231 -10.84 -21.07 -1.95
CA VAL A 231 -11.31 -19.72 -2.21
C VAL A 231 -10.77 -18.72 -1.21
N SER A 232 -10.60 -17.48 -1.67
CA SER A 232 -10.33 -16.33 -0.81
C SER A 232 -11.19 -15.13 -1.22
N TYR A 233 -11.31 -14.15 -0.35
CA TYR A 233 -12.05 -12.92 -0.62
C TYR A 233 -11.17 -11.70 -0.30
N SER A 234 -11.17 -10.71 -1.19
CA SER A 234 -10.57 -9.44 -0.89
C SER A 234 -11.34 -8.68 0.20
N ILE A 235 -10.72 -7.65 0.77
CA ILE A 235 -11.47 -6.64 1.54
C ILE A 235 -12.46 -5.93 0.62
N VAL A 236 -13.47 -5.29 1.21
CA VAL A 236 -14.43 -4.48 0.45
C VAL A 236 -13.85 -3.08 0.23
N TYR A 237 -13.86 -2.62 -1.01
CA TYR A 237 -13.62 -1.23 -1.39
C TYR A 237 -14.93 -0.54 -1.71
N SER A 238 -14.95 0.79 -1.59
CA SER A 238 -16.06 1.62 -2.05
C SER A 238 -15.56 2.71 -2.98
N PHE A 239 -16.38 3.10 -3.94
CA PHE A 239 -16.15 4.29 -4.79
C PHE A 239 -17.46 5.00 -5.07
N ARG A 240 -17.36 6.27 -5.43
CA ARG A 240 -18.50 7.08 -5.87
C ARG A 240 -18.35 7.41 -7.36
N THR A 241 -19.42 7.34 -8.10
CA THR A 241 -19.47 7.78 -9.51
C THR A 241 -19.86 9.26 -9.59
N GLU A 242 -19.36 9.98 -10.58
CA GLU A 242 -19.84 11.30 -11.00
C GLU A 242 -21.07 11.20 -11.88
#